data_b49387bf1c8030ba8bc7905baf1ba511
#
_entry.id   b49387bf1c8030ba8bc7905baf1ba511
#
_cell.length_a   1.000
_cell.length_b   1.000
_cell.length_c   1.000
_cell.angle_alpha   90.00
_cell.angle_beta   90.00
_cell.angle_gamma   90.00
#
_symmetry.space_group_name_H-M   'P 1'
#
loop_
_entity.id
_entity.type
_entity.pdbx_description
1 polymer ?
#
loop_
_entity_poly.entity_id
_entity_poly.type
_entity_poly.pdbx_seq_one_letter_code
_entity_poly.pdbx_strand_id
1 'polypeptide(L)'
;MSKNAVIKGTSYVMCAAQDLVIHNGTTQSQERILNPDSDYLKQISNHLRSFEDIVSYIPNQIYIGNLKPEVLSTLEAPWYDKKAENATRFGKLGEIMPQEEFLGLMQICDVFDLVLLEKDFAAGVKEKLAAHPLIGAEKAAILDKNTDNGDLITHLVNNEHAEGLYHQHKLVGAVKRAHDVDENLSSHVMLENLVSKASNVLSLLNLVKTTGIDPSEIDYVIDCCEEAVGDINQRGGGNMAKASAEIAGLVNATGSDTRGFCAGPAHAIIEAAALVKSGAYKNVVVTAGGSTAKLGMNGKDHVKKGLPILEDVVAGFSVLVSENDGVNPEFNLDYIGRHKVGTGSSPQAVISALVTDPLDQAGLKITDVDKFAAEMQNPDVTKPAGAGDVPEANFKMIAALGVKRGELDRNDITKFVEEHGMPGWAPTQGHIPSGVPYLGFAREDILAGTVKRAM
;
A
#
# COMPACT_ATOMS: atom_id res chain seq x y z
N MET A 1 30.93 14.99 3.32
CA MET A 1 29.70 14.37 2.80
C MET A 1 28.50 15.13 3.32
N SER A 2 27.46 15.25 2.55
CA SER A 2 26.16 15.76 3.00
C SER A 2 25.67 14.92 4.20
N LYS A 3 24.97 15.57 5.14
CA LYS A 3 24.32 14.88 6.27
C LYS A 3 22.89 14.43 5.94
N ASN A 4 22.42 14.64 4.69
CA ASN A 4 21.09 14.21 4.30
C ASN A 4 21.01 12.69 4.27
N ALA A 5 19.87 12.17 4.69
CA ALA A 5 19.57 10.75 4.56
C ALA A 5 19.36 10.36 3.08
N VAL A 6 19.58 9.10 2.75
CA VAL A 6 19.40 8.55 1.40
C VAL A 6 18.30 7.51 1.37
N ILE A 7 17.67 7.35 0.21
CA ILE A 7 16.79 6.22 -0.07
C ILE A 7 17.64 5.02 -0.53
N LYS A 8 17.73 3.99 0.30
CA LYS A 8 18.57 2.82 0.02
C LYS A 8 17.82 1.69 -0.67
N GLY A 9 16.52 1.64 -0.53
CA GLY A 9 15.67 0.68 -1.22
C GLY A 9 14.20 0.82 -0.89
N THR A 10 13.39 0.11 -1.66
CA THR A 10 11.92 0.06 -1.49
C THR A 10 11.43 -1.35 -1.72
N SER A 11 10.25 -1.65 -1.19
CA SER A 11 9.46 -2.80 -1.59
C SER A 11 7.99 -2.42 -1.75
N TYR A 12 7.29 -3.14 -2.64
CA TYR A 12 5.88 -2.95 -2.91
C TYR A 12 5.21 -4.31 -3.05
N VAL A 13 4.18 -4.54 -2.27
CA VAL A 13 3.48 -5.83 -2.25
C VAL A 13 1.98 -5.64 -2.46
N MET A 14 1.36 -6.66 -3.01
CA MET A 14 -0.08 -6.80 -3.08
C MET A 14 -0.48 -8.18 -2.59
N CYS A 15 -1.60 -8.25 -1.89
CA CYS A 15 -2.23 -9.51 -1.51
C CYS A 15 -3.59 -9.55 -2.19
N ALA A 16 -3.82 -10.57 -3.03
CA ALA A 16 -5.12 -10.78 -3.65
C ALA A 16 -6.18 -11.03 -2.56
N ALA A 17 -7.36 -10.47 -2.74
CA ALA A 17 -8.35 -10.32 -1.68
C ALA A 17 -9.80 -10.44 -2.17
N GLN A 18 -10.05 -11.28 -3.17
CA GLN A 18 -11.33 -11.35 -3.88
C GLN A 18 -12.51 -11.67 -2.93
N ASP A 19 -12.37 -12.72 -2.12
CA ASP A 19 -13.41 -13.06 -1.14
C ASP A 19 -13.48 -12.04 0.01
N LEU A 20 -12.34 -11.44 0.40
CA LEU A 20 -12.35 -10.35 1.38
C LEU A 20 -13.10 -9.11 0.85
N VAL A 21 -13.04 -8.81 -0.45
CA VAL A 21 -13.91 -7.77 -1.06
C VAL A 21 -15.37 -8.11 -0.78
N ILE A 22 -15.80 -9.33 -1.09
CA ILE A 22 -17.20 -9.73 -0.96
C ILE A 22 -17.65 -9.68 0.51
N HIS A 23 -16.88 -10.30 1.40
CA HIS A 23 -17.35 -10.62 2.75
C HIS A 23 -16.94 -9.59 3.82
N ASN A 24 -15.78 -8.97 3.68
CA ASN A 24 -15.15 -8.18 4.74
C ASN A 24 -14.85 -6.73 4.35
N GLY A 25 -15.00 -6.34 3.08
CA GLY A 25 -14.86 -4.95 2.66
C GLY A 25 -15.86 -4.04 3.38
N THR A 26 -15.41 -2.92 3.92
CA THR A 26 -16.24 -2.03 4.74
C THR A 26 -17.46 -1.50 3.96
N THR A 27 -17.28 -1.13 2.69
CA THR A 27 -18.38 -0.69 1.81
C THR A 27 -19.45 -1.77 1.67
N GLN A 28 -19.04 -3.02 1.46
CA GLN A 28 -19.94 -4.16 1.28
C GLN A 28 -20.63 -4.55 2.60
N SER A 29 -19.92 -4.44 3.71
CA SER A 29 -20.48 -4.67 5.05
C SER A 29 -21.56 -3.65 5.39
N GLN A 30 -21.32 -2.38 5.10
CA GLN A 30 -22.33 -1.33 5.24
C GLN A 30 -23.51 -1.54 4.29
N GLU A 31 -23.26 -1.94 3.04
CA GLU A 31 -24.35 -2.21 2.09
C GLU A 31 -25.24 -3.36 2.53
N ARG A 32 -24.68 -4.43 3.10
CA ARG A 32 -25.46 -5.53 3.66
C ARG A 32 -26.39 -5.10 4.80
N ILE A 33 -25.98 -4.12 5.60
CA ILE A 33 -26.79 -3.57 6.69
C ILE A 33 -27.88 -2.64 6.14
N LEU A 34 -27.53 -1.75 5.21
CA LEU A 34 -28.42 -0.70 4.73
C LEU A 34 -29.38 -1.18 3.63
N ASN A 35 -28.90 -2.03 2.72
CA ASN A 35 -29.61 -2.51 1.55
C ASN A 35 -29.28 -4.00 1.28
N PRO A 36 -29.70 -4.94 2.12
CA PRO A 36 -29.31 -6.35 2.05
C PRO A 36 -29.70 -7.02 0.71
N ASP A 37 -30.72 -6.52 0.05
CA ASP A 37 -31.22 -7.03 -1.24
C ASP A 37 -30.65 -6.30 -2.46
N SER A 38 -29.61 -5.44 -2.29
CA SER A 38 -29.09 -4.62 -3.38
C SER A 38 -28.56 -5.47 -4.55
N ASP A 39 -28.77 -4.99 -5.78
CA ASP A 39 -28.27 -5.64 -6.98
C ASP A 39 -26.73 -5.66 -7.02
N TYR A 40 -26.10 -4.68 -6.38
CA TYR A 40 -24.66 -4.65 -6.23
C TYR A 40 -24.13 -5.88 -5.50
N LEU A 41 -24.70 -6.23 -4.33
CA LEU A 41 -24.29 -7.39 -3.55
C LEU A 41 -24.52 -8.72 -4.31
N LYS A 42 -25.57 -8.79 -5.13
CA LYS A 42 -25.88 -9.98 -5.95
C LYS A 42 -24.90 -10.15 -7.12
N GLN A 43 -24.32 -9.08 -7.61
CA GLN A 43 -23.49 -9.08 -8.82
C GLN A 43 -21.99 -8.98 -8.54
N ILE A 44 -21.59 -8.55 -7.35
CA ILE A 44 -20.19 -8.22 -7.02
C ILE A 44 -19.22 -9.35 -7.39
N SER A 45 -19.57 -10.61 -7.15
CA SER A 45 -18.72 -11.77 -7.45
C SER A 45 -18.42 -11.93 -8.94
N ASN A 46 -19.33 -11.47 -9.82
CA ASN A 46 -19.16 -11.55 -11.28
C ASN A 46 -18.18 -10.50 -11.82
N HIS A 47 -17.80 -9.53 -10.99
CA HIS A 47 -16.92 -8.42 -11.37
C HIS A 47 -15.55 -8.50 -10.72
N LEU A 48 -15.25 -9.51 -9.92
CA LEU A 48 -13.92 -9.74 -9.36
C LEU A 48 -13.03 -10.44 -10.38
N ARG A 49 -11.74 -10.13 -10.31
CA ARG A 49 -10.73 -10.71 -11.21
C ARG A 49 -10.25 -12.07 -10.68
N SER A 50 -9.83 -12.95 -11.58
CA SER A 50 -9.05 -14.12 -11.20
C SER A 50 -7.66 -13.70 -10.66
N PHE A 51 -6.97 -14.58 -9.97
CA PHE A 51 -5.59 -14.31 -9.53
C PHE A 51 -4.66 -14.05 -10.73
N GLU A 52 -4.83 -14.79 -11.81
CA GLU A 52 -4.09 -14.62 -13.06
C GLU A 52 -4.34 -13.24 -13.69
N ASP A 53 -5.58 -12.74 -13.63
CA ASP A 53 -5.91 -11.40 -14.13
C ASP A 53 -5.31 -10.31 -13.25
N ILE A 54 -5.30 -10.49 -11.92
CA ILE A 54 -4.61 -9.59 -10.98
C ILE A 54 -3.12 -9.54 -11.29
N VAL A 55 -2.48 -10.71 -11.47
CA VAL A 55 -1.04 -10.79 -11.77
C VAL A 55 -0.74 -10.18 -13.15
N SER A 56 -1.54 -10.48 -14.16
CA SER A 56 -1.27 -10.03 -15.53
C SER A 56 -1.64 -8.57 -15.81
N TYR A 57 -2.30 -7.88 -14.87
CA TYR A 57 -2.67 -6.48 -15.03
C TYR A 57 -1.43 -5.57 -15.03
N ILE A 58 -1.26 -4.79 -16.10
CA ILE A 58 -0.05 -4.01 -16.34
C ILE A 58 0.31 -3.07 -15.18
N PRO A 59 -0.62 -2.26 -14.61
CA PRO A 59 -0.31 -1.43 -13.43
C PRO A 59 0.19 -2.23 -12.24
N ASN A 60 -0.29 -3.45 -12.01
CA ASN A 60 0.18 -4.30 -10.93
C ASN A 60 1.61 -4.79 -11.17
N GLN A 61 1.96 -5.12 -12.42
CA GLN A 61 3.33 -5.50 -12.78
C GLN A 61 4.31 -4.32 -12.66
N ILE A 62 3.84 -3.08 -12.85
CA ILE A 62 4.63 -1.88 -12.57
C ILE A 62 4.81 -1.73 -11.06
N TYR A 63 3.74 -1.89 -10.28
CA TYR A 63 3.79 -1.72 -8.82
C TYR A 63 4.83 -2.63 -8.16
N ILE A 64 4.95 -3.87 -8.59
CA ILE A 64 5.98 -4.81 -8.08
C ILE A 64 7.33 -4.74 -8.82
N GLY A 65 7.50 -3.83 -9.78
CA GLY A 65 8.77 -3.51 -10.43
C GLY A 65 9.18 -4.41 -11.60
N ASN A 66 8.25 -5.15 -12.21
CA ASN A 66 8.51 -5.96 -13.42
C ASN A 66 8.46 -5.13 -14.70
N LEU A 67 7.65 -4.08 -14.71
CA LEU A 67 7.54 -3.13 -15.81
C LEU A 67 7.86 -1.72 -15.31
N LYS A 68 8.26 -0.85 -16.20
CA LYS A 68 8.48 0.57 -15.90
C LYS A 68 7.21 1.39 -16.14
N PRO A 69 7.00 2.50 -15.40
CA PRO A 69 5.81 3.36 -15.54
C PRO A 69 5.57 3.89 -16.95
N GLU A 70 6.64 4.12 -17.73
CA GLU A 70 6.58 4.65 -19.10
C GLU A 70 5.78 3.75 -20.05
N VAL A 71 5.63 2.46 -19.74
CA VAL A 71 4.79 1.54 -20.52
C VAL A 71 3.36 2.04 -20.62
N LEU A 72 2.82 2.61 -19.55
CA LEU A 72 1.44 3.12 -19.56
C LEU A 72 1.23 4.30 -20.50
N SER A 73 2.27 5.13 -20.70
CA SER A 73 2.21 6.26 -21.65
C SER A 73 2.15 5.80 -23.11
N THR A 74 2.54 4.55 -23.39
CA THR A 74 2.49 3.96 -24.74
C THR A 74 1.19 3.22 -25.03
N LEU A 75 0.35 3.03 -24.02
CA LEU A 75 -0.89 2.25 -24.10
C LEU A 75 -2.11 3.15 -23.94
N GLU A 76 -3.06 3.00 -24.85
CA GLU A 76 -4.36 3.66 -24.71
C GLU A 76 -5.14 3.07 -23.52
N ALA A 77 -5.65 3.93 -22.64
CA ALA A 77 -6.54 3.51 -21.56
C ALA A 77 -7.95 3.18 -22.11
N PRO A 78 -8.75 2.30 -21.47
CA PRO A 78 -8.44 1.64 -20.20
C PRO A 78 -7.44 0.48 -20.34
N TRP A 79 -6.81 0.10 -19.22
CA TRP A 79 -5.82 -0.97 -19.20
C TRP A 79 -6.34 -2.27 -18.59
N TYR A 80 -7.52 -2.28 -17.99
CA TYR A 80 -8.07 -3.48 -17.32
C TYR A 80 -8.37 -4.65 -18.26
N ASP A 81 -8.44 -4.42 -19.56
CA ASP A 81 -8.59 -5.44 -20.61
C ASP A 81 -7.26 -5.85 -21.26
N LYS A 82 -6.14 -5.26 -20.81
CA LYS A 82 -4.80 -5.49 -21.35
C LYS A 82 -3.96 -6.28 -20.37
N LYS A 83 -3.26 -7.29 -20.88
CA LYS A 83 -2.41 -8.18 -20.08
C LYS A 83 -0.94 -7.94 -20.39
N ALA A 84 -0.13 -7.93 -19.34
CA ALA A 84 1.32 -7.92 -19.48
C ALA A 84 1.82 -9.26 -19.99
N GLU A 85 2.70 -9.24 -20.98
CA GLU A 85 3.39 -10.43 -21.44
C GLU A 85 4.37 -10.92 -20.35
N ASN A 86 4.47 -12.23 -20.17
CA ASN A 86 5.36 -12.86 -19.19
C ASN A 86 5.17 -12.35 -17.75
N ALA A 87 3.94 -11.98 -17.38
CA ALA A 87 3.61 -11.53 -16.03
C ALA A 87 3.94 -12.62 -15.00
N THR A 88 4.52 -12.20 -13.88
CA THR A 88 4.83 -13.11 -12.76
C THR A 88 4.37 -12.51 -11.44
N ARG A 89 4.08 -13.38 -10.45
CA ARG A 89 3.71 -12.92 -9.11
C ARG A 89 4.88 -12.30 -8.33
N PHE A 90 6.11 -12.61 -8.72
CA PHE A 90 7.32 -12.06 -8.09
C PHE A 90 7.94 -11.00 -8.98
N GLY A 91 8.25 -9.86 -8.41
CA GLY A 91 8.87 -8.74 -9.08
C GLY A 91 10.17 -8.30 -8.42
N LYS A 92 10.86 -7.37 -9.08
CA LYS A 92 12.10 -6.79 -8.58
C LYS A 92 11.91 -6.03 -7.27
N LEU A 93 10.76 -5.40 -7.08
CA LEU A 93 10.47 -4.57 -5.91
C LEU A 93 9.52 -5.26 -4.92
N GLY A 94 8.95 -6.43 -5.24
CA GLY A 94 8.02 -7.10 -4.33
C GLY A 94 7.29 -8.26 -4.95
N GLU A 95 6.04 -8.47 -4.55
CA GLU A 95 5.23 -9.58 -5.02
C GLU A 95 3.73 -9.33 -4.97
N ILE A 96 2.98 -10.21 -5.67
CA ILE A 96 1.53 -10.35 -5.59
C ILE A 96 1.25 -11.71 -4.93
N MET A 97 0.81 -11.71 -3.68
CA MET A 97 0.51 -12.93 -2.92
C MET A 97 -0.92 -13.40 -3.20
N PRO A 98 -1.16 -14.71 -3.47
CA PRO A 98 -2.53 -15.23 -3.60
C PRO A 98 -3.28 -15.15 -2.27
N GLN A 99 -4.63 -15.05 -2.35
CA GLN A 99 -5.47 -14.84 -1.17
C GLN A 99 -5.32 -15.94 -0.10
N GLU A 100 -5.25 -17.21 -0.50
CA GLU A 100 -5.11 -18.30 0.46
C GLU A 100 -3.79 -18.23 1.24
N GLU A 101 -2.69 -17.84 0.58
CA GLU A 101 -1.40 -17.63 1.27
C GLU A 101 -1.50 -16.41 2.21
N PHE A 102 -2.22 -15.37 1.80
CA PHE A 102 -2.43 -14.17 2.62
C PHE A 102 -3.25 -14.48 3.88
N LEU A 103 -4.30 -15.31 3.79
CA LEU A 103 -5.06 -15.76 4.96
C LEU A 103 -4.17 -16.55 5.94
N GLY A 104 -3.28 -17.40 5.42
CA GLY A 104 -2.28 -18.08 6.25
C GLY A 104 -1.27 -17.11 6.88
N LEU A 105 -0.82 -16.10 6.15
CA LEU A 105 0.08 -15.07 6.67
C LEU A 105 -0.61 -14.25 7.79
N MET A 106 -1.90 -13.98 7.67
CA MET A 106 -2.67 -13.34 8.76
C MET A 106 -2.60 -14.18 10.05
N GLN A 107 -2.74 -15.51 9.97
CA GLN A 107 -2.61 -16.38 11.14
C GLN A 107 -1.17 -16.39 11.68
N ILE A 108 -0.15 -16.33 10.83
CA ILE A 108 1.24 -16.19 11.27
C ILE A 108 1.48 -14.87 12.03
N CYS A 109 0.81 -13.80 11.61
CA CYS A 109 0.91 -12.48 12.24
C CYS A 109 0.04 -12.32 13.49
N ASP A 110 -0.85 -13.27 13.75
CA ASP A 110 -1.75 -13.25 14.90
C ASP A 110 -1.05 -13.82 16.14
N VAL A 111 -0.76 -12.96 17.11
CA VAL A 111 -0.11 -13.34 18.37
C VAL A 111 -1.09 -13.62 19.51
N PHE A 112 -2.39 -13.44 19.25
CA PHE A 112 -3.46 -13.57 20.26
C PHE A 112 -4.42 -14.71 19.99
N ASP A 113 -4.11 -15.58 19.04
CA ASP A 113 -4.92 -16.76 18.69
C ASP A 113 -6.39 -16.41 18.30
N LEU A 114 -6.56 -15.28 17.60
CA LEU A 114 -7.87 -14.83 17.13
C LEU A 114 -8.27 -15.47 15.80
N VAL A 115 -7.31 -15.81 14.95
CA VAL A 115 -7.53 -16.45 13.65
C VAL A 115 -7.65 -17.96 13.84
N LEU A 116 -8.78 -18.50 13.42
CA LEU A 116 -9.03 -19.94 13.38
C LEU A 116 -9.21 -20.36 11.91
N LEU A 117 -8.45 -21.32 11.43
CA LEU A 117 -8.55 -21.84 10.07
C LEU A 117 -9.09 -23.28 10.04
N GLU A 118 -9.79 -23.60 8.95
CA GLU A 118 -10.21 -24.97 8.68
C GLU A 118 -8.96 -25.84 8.46
N LYS A 119 -8.97 -27.06 9.01
CA LYS A 119 -7.79 -27.91 9.15
C LYS A 119 -7.14 -28.30 7.81
N ASP A 120 -7.96 -28.72 6.85
CA ASP A 120 -7.43 -29.14 5.54
C ASP A 120 -6.98 -27.93 4.71
N PHE A 121 -7.68 -26.80 4.83
CA PHE A 121 -7.25 -25.53 4.25
C PHE A 121 -5.92 -25.07 4.84
N ALA A 122 -5.78 -25.05 6.16
CA ALA A 122 -4.55 -24.67 6.86
C ALA A 122 -3.36 -25.57 6.45
N ALA A 123 -3.57 -26.90 6.32
CA ALA A 123 -2.54 -27.81 5.88
C ALA A 123 -2.06 -27.50 4.45
N GLY A 124 -2.97 -27.26 3.51
CA GLY A 124 -2.61 -26.90 2.13
C GLY A 124 -1.91 -25.55 2.03
N VAL A 125 -2.32 -24.56 2.82
CA VAL A 125 -1.67 -23.24 2.87
C VAL A 125 -0.30 -23.34 3.52
N LYS A 126 -0.15 -24.15 4.57
CA LYS A 126 1.15 -24.40 5.22
C LYS A 126 2.19 -24.91 4.23
N GLU A 127 1.84 -25.85 3.38
CA GLU A 127 2.76 -26.37 2.34
C GLU A 127 3.23 -25.24 1.39
N LYS A 128 2.32 -24.37 0.96
CA LYS A 128 2.62 -23.23 0.08
C LYS A 128 3.53 -22.23 0.77
N LEU A 129 3.21 -21.84 2.01
CA LEU A 129 4.00 -20.88 2.78
C LEU A 129 5.35 -21.43 3.22
N ALA A 130 5.46 -22.74 3.47
CA ALA A 130 6.74 -23.40 3.74
C ALA A 130 7.67 -23.36 2.51
N ALA A 131 7.12 -23.42 1.32
CA ALA A 131 7.86 -23.28 0.06
C ALA A 131 8.09 -21.80 -0.35
N HIS A 132 7.44 -20.85 0.32
CA HIS A 132 7.56 -19.45 0.01
C HIS A 132 8.95 -18.90 0.37
N PRO A 133 9.64 -18.16 -0.53
CA PRO A 133 11.05 -17.79 -0.37
C PRO A 133 11.34 -16.89 0.85
N LEU A 134 10.31 -16.21 1.39
CA LEU A 134 10.46 -15.25 2.50
C LEU A 134 9.86 -15.75 3.84
N ILE A 135 8.99 -16.74 3.80
CA ILE A 135 8.26 -17.23 4.98
C ILE A 135 8.95 -18.50 5.50
N GLY A 136 9.02 -19.53 4.66
CA GLY A 136 9.72 -20.76 5.00
C GLY A 136 9.00 -21.66 6.01
N ALA A 137 9.54 -22.85 6.21
CA ALA A 137 8.91 -23.90 7.01
C ALA A 137 8.74 -23.54 8.51
N GLU A 138 9.67 -22.77 9.07
CA GLU A 138 9.63 -22.40 10.49
C GLU A 138 8.42 -21.52 10.81
N LYS A 139 8.22 -20.44 10.06
CA LYS A 139 7.05 -19.56 10.25
C LYS A 139 5.75 -20.27 9.85
N ALA A 140 5.76 -21.04 8.77
CA ALA A 140 4.59 -21.79 8.32
C ALA A 140 4.10 -22.85 9.33
N ALA A 141 4.97 -23.34 10.24
CA ALA A 141 4.57 -24.27 11.28
C ALA A 141 3.53 -23.70 12.27
N ILE A 142 3.38 -22.38 12.33
CA ILE A 142 2.33 -21.72 13.14
C ILE A 142 0.92 -22.16 12.69
N LEU A 143 0.75 -22.51 11.42
CA LEU A 143 -0.55 -22.94 10.88
C LEU A 143 -1.00 -24.32 11.42
N ASP A 144 -0.18 -25.05 12.15
CA ASP A 144 -0.62 -26.25 12.87
C ASP A 144 -1.45 -25.92 14.13
N LYS A 145 -1.44 -24.66 14.56
CA LYS A 145 -2.19 -24.18 15.71
C LYS A 145 -3.52 -23.60 15.26
N ASN A 146 -4.47 -23.53 16.20
CA ASN A 146 -5.76 -22.88 15.96
C ASN A 146 -6.44 -23.33 14.67
N THR A 147 -6.62 -24.64 14.53
CA THR A 147 -7.34 -25.25 13.43
C THR A 147 -8.56 -26.03 13.94
N ASP A 148 -9.60 -26.11 13.14
CA ASP A 148 -10.85 -26.84 13.44
C ASP A 148 -11.38 -27.56 12.20
N ASN A 149 -12.29 -28.51 12.40
CA ASN A 149 -12.95 -29.25 11.31
C ASN A 149 -14.07 -28.47 10.60
N GLY A 150 -14.28 -27.19 10.94
CA GLY A 150 -15.27 -26.32 10.33
C GLY A 150 -16.52 -26.10 11.17
N ASP A 151 -16.86 -26.99 12.11
CA ASP A 151 -18.05 -26.86 12.96
C ASP A 151 -17.96 -25.67 13.91
N LEU A 152 -16.82 -25.52 14.60
CA LEU A 152 -16.57 -24.37 15.47
C LEU A 152 -16.48 -23.07 14.67
N ILE A 153 -15.85 -23.07 13.52
CA ILE A 153 -15.76 -21.90 12.63
C ILE A 153 -17.18 -21.44 12.26
N THR A 154 -18.02 -22.37 11.82
CA THR A 154 -19.41 -22.08 11.48
C THR A 154 -20.19 -21.54 12.68
N HIS A 155 -19.99 -22.12 13.87
CA HIS A 155 -20.62 -21.64 15.12
C HIS A 155 -20.17 -20.22 15.46
N LEU A 156 -18.88 -19.92 15.44
CA LEU A 156 -18.32 -18.60 15.74
C LEU A 156 -18.89 -17.52 14.81
N VAL A 157 -18.95 -17.79 13.52
CA VAL A 157 -19.47 -16.82 12.53
C VAL A 157 -20.98 -16.61 12.73
N ASN A 158 -21.76 -17.67 12.90
CA ASN A 158 -23.23 -17.58 12.95
C ASN A 158 -23.77 -17.11 14.31
N ASN A 159 -23.07 -17.38 15.41
CA ASN A 159 -23.60 -17.18 16.76
C ASN A 159 -22.76 -16.24 17.64
N GLU A 160 -21.48 -16.02 17.32
CA GLU A 160 -20.57 -15.24 18.16
C GLU A 160 -19.99 -14.00 17.44
N HIS A 161 -20.58 -13.63 16.32
CA HIS A 161 -20.20 -12.45 15.54
C HIS A 161 -18.71 -12.42 15.10
N ALA A 162 -18.08 -13.60 14.90
CA ALA A 162 -16.77 -13.67 14.31
C ALA A 162 -16.83 -13.26 12.83
N GLU A 163 -15.77 -12.62 12.33
CA GLU A 163 -15.63 -12.34 10.90
C GLU A 163 -15.22 -13.61 10.16
N GLY A 164 -16.07 -14.07 9.21
CA GLY A 164 -15.78 -15.23 8.39
C GLY A 164 -14.69 -14.96 7.36
N LEU A 165 -13.75 -15.89 7.25
CA LEU A 165 -12.74 -15.90 6.20
C LEU A 165 -13.16 -16.90 5.12
N TYR A 166 -13.17 -16.44 3.88
CA TYR A 166 -13.63 -17.25 2.74
C TYR A 166 -12.50 -17.43 1.73
N HIS A 167 -12.52 -18.56 1.04
CA HIS A 167 -11.69 -18.84 -0.12
C HIS A 167 -12.50 -19.61 -1.16
N GLN A 168 -12.56 -19.07 -2.39
CA GLN A 168 -13.41 -19.60 -3.46
C GLN A 168 -14.87 -19.80 -2.98
N HIS A 169 -15.39 -18.79 -2.30
CA HIS A 169 -16.75 -18.73 -1.72
C HIS A 169 -17.04 -19.75 -0.61
N LYS A 170 -16.04 -20.51 -0.14
CA LYS A 170 -16.19 -21.44 0.99
C LYS A 170 -15.66 -20.79 2.26
N LEU A 171 -16.39 -20.97 3.36
CA LEU A 171 -15.94 -20.58 4.68
C LEU A 171 -14.77 -21.48 5.10
N VAL A 172 -13.58 -20.89 5.25
CA VAL A 172 -12.32 -21.59 5.54
C VAL A 172 -11.68 -21.13 6.83
N GLY A 173 -12.27 -20.17 7.51
CA GLY A 173 -11.75 -19.66 8.78
C GLY A 173 -12.63 -18.59 9.40
N ALA A 174 -12.20 -18.10 10.55
CA ALA A 174 -12.84 -16.99 11.24
C ALA A 174 -11.82 -16.17 12.03
N VAL A 175 -12.10 -14.88 12.17
CA VAL A 175 -11.40 -13.99 13.10
C VAL A 175 -12.32 -13.69 14.26
N LYS A 176 -11.90 -14.05 15.46
CA LYS A 176 -12.65 -13.81 16.70
C LYS A 176 -12.51 -12.36 17.15
N ARG A 177 -13.46 -11.91 17.94
CA ARG A 177 -13.32 -10.67 18.72
C ARG A 177 -12.27 -10.85 19.82
N ALA A 178 -11.59 -9.78 20.17
CA ALA A 178 -10.59 -9.81 21.24
C ALA A 178 -11.18 -9.44 22.61
N HIS A 179 -12.39 -8.90 22.66
CA HIS A 179 -13.08 -8.54 23.90
C HIS A 179 -14.61 -8.62 23.73
N ASP A 180 -15.31 -9.09 24.78
CA ASP A 180 -16.74 -9.38 24.70
C ASP A 180 -17.64 -8.14 24.56
N VAL A 181 -17.22 -7.00 25.12
CA VAL A 181 -18.03 -5.78 25.22
C VAL A 181 -17.38 -4.57 24.55
N ASP A 182 -16.08 -4.56 24.36
CA ASP A 182 -15.39 -3.42 23.75
C ASP A 182 -15.50 -3.48 22.23
N GLU A 183 -16.26 -2.57 21.66
CA GLU A 183 -16.46 -2.48 20.22
C GLU A 183 -15.18 -2.16 19.42
N ASN A 184 -14.21 -1.51 20.06
CA ASN A 184 -12.90 -1.26 19.44
C ASN A 184 -12.07 -2.54 19.30
N LEU A 185 -12.49 -3.63 19.93
CA LEU A 185 -11.88 -4.96 19.86
C LEU A 185 -12.84 -6.00 19.27
N SER A 186 -13.79 -5.54 18.46
CA SER A 186 -14.70 -6.40 17.71
C SER A 186 -13.95 -7.23 16.66
N SER A 187 -14.56 -8.30 16.19
CA SER A 187 -13.98 -9.17 15.17
C SER A 187 -13.60 -8.42 13.89
N HIS A 188 -14.41 -7.45 13.47
CA HIS A 188 -14.14 -6.64 12.29
C HIS A 188 -12.88 -5.77 12.47
N VAL A 189 -12.76 -5.10 13.62
CA VAL A 189 -11.58 -4.27 13.93
C VAL A 189 -10.31 -5.15 14.02
N MET A 190 -10.41 -6.33 14.62
CA MET A 190 -9.29 -7.27 14.68
C MET A 190 -8.89 -7.78 13.29
N LEU A 191 -9.87 -8.07 12.44
CA LEU A 191 -9.58 -8.43 11.04
C LEU A 191 -8.86 -7.30 10.29
N GLU A 192 -9.32 -6.06 10.40
CA GLU A 192 -8.65 -4.91 9.78
C GLU A 192 -7.21 -4.76 10.24
N ASN A 193 -6.95 -4.89 11.53
CA ASN A 193 -5.60 -4.87 12.09
C ASN A 193 -4.73 -6.01 11.54
N LEU A 194 -5.26 -7.21 11.45
CA LEU A 194 -4.52 -8.37 10.93
C LEU A 194 -4.22 -8.25 9.43
N VAL A 195 -5.16 -7.73 8.64
CA VAL A 195 -4.96 -7.46 7.21
C VAL A 195 -3.84 -6.43 7.03
N SER A 196 -3.89 -5.32 7.77
CA SER A 196 -2.85 -4.29 7.73
C SER A 196 -1.50 -4.83 8.19
N LYS A 197 -1.45 -5.57 9.30
CA LYS A 197 -0.22 -6.17 9.84
C LYS A 197 0.39 -7.18 8.87
N ALA A 198 -0.40 -8.08 8.32
CA ALA A 198 0.11 -9.14 7.44
C ALA A 198 0.67 -8.57 6.13
N SER A 199 -0.01 -7.62 5.49
CA SER A 199 0.50 -6.96 4.29
C SER A 199 1.73 -6.10 4.59
N ASN A 200 1.80 -5.46 5.77
CA ASN A 200 2.97 -4.74 6.25
C ASN A 200 4.17 -5.69 6.45
N VAL A 201 3.99 -6.82 7.15
CA VAL A 201 5.02 -7.84 7.34
C VAL A 201 5.55 -8.36 6.01
N LEU A 202 4.66 -8.64 5.04
CA LEU A 202 5.07 -9.07 3.71
C LEU A 202 5.96 -8.02 3.02
N SER A 203 5.63 -6.73 3.16
CA SER A 203 6.44 -5.65 2.58
C SER A 203 7.80 -5.52 3.26
N LEU A 204 7.89 -5.69 4.58
CA LEU A 204 9.15 -5.69 5.34
C LEU A 204 10.06 -6.86 4.92
N LEU A 205 9.51 -8.06 4.80
CA LEU A 205 10.26 -9.25 4.33
C LEU A 205 10.80 -9.04 2.90
N ASN A 206 9.98 -8.47 2.01
CA ASN A 206 10.42 -8.12 0.66
C ASN A 206 11.49 -7.02 0.67
N LEU A 207 11.39 -6.01 1.54
CA LEU A 207 12.41 -4.96 1.67
C LEU A 207 13.77 -5.53 2.03
N VAL A 208 13.82 -6.39 3.05
CA VAL A 208 15.05 -7.08 3.47
C VAL A 208 15.66 -7.85 2.29
N LYS A 209 14.83 -8.60 1.56
CA LYS A 209 15.28 -9.35 0.37
C LYS A 209 15.79 -8.41 -0.74
N THR A 210 15.05 -7.38 -1.09
CA THR A 210 15.39 -6.50 -2.24
C THR A 210 16.61 -5.64 -1.97
N THR A 211 16.84 -5.25 -0.72
CA THR A 211 17.99 -4.43 -0.33
C THR A 211 19.20 -5.26 0.06
N GLY A 212 19.01 -6.51 0.49
CA GLY A 212 20.06 -7.36 1.05
C GLY A 212 20.60 -6.87 2.39
N ILE A 213 19.90 -5.95 3.07
CA ILE A 213 20.29 -5.48 4.40
C ILE A 213 20.16 -6.62 5.42
N ASP A 214 21.11 -6.71 6.36
CA ASP A 214 20.92 -7.56 7.52
C ASP A 214 19.76 -7.03 8.37
N PRO A 215 18.72 -7.84 8.68
CA PRO A 215 17.61 -7.41 9.52
C PRO A 215 18.03 -6.78 10.85
N SER A 216 19.18 -7.21 11.41
CA SER A 216 19.73 -6.69 12.66
C SER A 216 20.34 -5.29 12.55
N GLU A 217 20.57 -4.78 11.33
CA GLU A 217 21.05 -3.42 11.08
C GLU A 217 19.94 -2.37 11.04
N ILE A 218 18.67 -2.80 11.06
CA ILE A 218 17.52 -1.86 11.08
C ILE A 218 17.30 -1.42 12.52
N ASP A 219 17.40 -0.10 12.76
CA ASP A 219 17.35 0.48 14.10
C ASP A 219 15.93 0.94 14.50
N TYR A 220 15.14 1.39 13.52
CA TYR A 220 13.85 2.00 13.76
C TYR A 220 12.86 1.71 12.63
N VAL A 221 11.59 1.51 12.99
CA VAL A 221 10.49 1.35 12.05
C VAL A 221 9.43 2.41 12.32
N ILE A 222 8.97 3.08 11.27
CA ILE A 222 7.81 3.97 11.32
C ILE A 222 6.71 3.32 10.50
N ASP A 223 5.64 2.93 11.18
CA ASP A 223 4.44 2.45 10.51
C ASP A 223 3.51 3.61 10.20
N CYS A 224 2.94 3.62 8.99
CA CYS A 224 1.93 4.58 8.58
C CYS A 224 0.67 3.93 8.01
N CYS A 225 0.32 2.73 8.46
CA CYS A 225 -0.97 2.11 8.17
C CYS A 225 -2.13 3.02 8.58
N GLU A 226 -3.24 2.94 7.86
CA GLU A 226 -4.40 3.77 8.13
C GLU A 226 -5.23 3.26 9.32
N GLU A 227 -5.42 1.97 9.41
CA GLU A 227 -6.44 1.32 10.24
C GLU A 227 -5.89 0.62 11.48
N ALA A 228 -4.63 0.78 11.83
CA ALA A 228 -4.12 0.19 13.04
C ALA A 228 -4.73 0.84 14.28
N VAL A 229 -5.62 0.13 14.95
CA VAL A 229 -6.26 0.55 16.21
C VAL A 229 -5.70 -0.16 17.44
N GLY A 230 -4.59 -0.86 17.28
CA GLY A 230 -3.93 -1.59 18.34
C GLY A 230 -4.32 -3.05 18.42
N ASP A 231 -3.76 -3.70 19.41
CA ASP A 231 -4.05 -5.08 19.75
C ASP A 231 -4.97 -5.19 20.96
N ILE A 232 -5.22 -6.41 21.43
CA ILE A 232 -6.10 -6.70 22.56
C ILE A 232 -5.78 -5.92 23.85
N ASN A 233 -4.54 -5.47 24.01
CA ASN A 233 -4.09 -4.76 25.21
C ASN A 233 -3.97 -3.24 25.01
N GLN A 234 -4.15 -2.75 23.79
CA GLN A 234 -3.82 -1.37 23.40
C GLN A 234 -4.99 -0.74 22.62
N ARG A 235 -5.94 -0.22 23.33
CA ARG A 235 -7.12 0.45 22.76
C ARG A 235 -6.72 1.74 22.06
N GLY A 236 -7.29 1.95 20.88
CA GLY A 236 -7.16 3.20 20.14
C GLY A 236 -5.78 3.49 19.56
N GLY A 237 -4.94 2.50 19.47
CA GLY A 237 -3.63 2.60 18.85
C GLY A 237 -2.65 1.64 19.50
N GLY A 238 -2.01 0.85 18.71
CA GLY A 238 -0.94 -0.03 19.13
C GLY A 238 0.41 0.53 18.74
N ASN A 239 1.39 -0.32 18.74
CA ASN A 239 2.65 -0.10 18.07
C ASN A 239 2.77 -1.10 16.93
N MET A 240 2.08 -0.81 15.82
CA MET A 240 2.07 -1.67 14.64
C MET A 240 3.48 -1.80 14.06
N ALA A 241 4.29 -0.75 14.14
CA ALA A 241 5.68 -0.76 13.74
C ALA A 241 6.46 -1.87 14.42
N LYS A 242 6.42 -1.95 15.76
CA LYS A 242 7.12 -3.01 16.51
C LYS A 242 6.52 -4.38 16.29
N ALA A 243 5.19 -4.48 16.28
CA ALA A 243 4.51 -5.75 16.07
C ALA A 243 4.82 -6.39 14.72
N SER A 244 4.92 -5.57 13.66
CA SER A 244 5.31 -6.03 12.33
C SER A 244 6.81 -6.33 12.23
N ALA A 245 7.65 -5.50 12.86
CA ALA A 245 9.09 -5.68 12.91
C ALA A 245 9.49 -7.02 13.59
N GLU A 246 8.80 -7.38 14.69
CA GLU A 246 9.01 -8.63 15.40
C GLU A 246 8.77 -9.85 14.49
N ILE A 247 7.64 -9.90 13.80
CA ILE A 247 7.32 -10.99 12.87
C ILE A 247 8.30 -11.04 11.69
N ALA A 248 8.71 -9.86 11.20
CA ALA A 248 9.69 -9.76 10.12
C ALA A 248 11.13 -10.09 10.55
N GLY A 249 11.40 -10.23 11.85
CA GLY A 249 12.72 -10.58 12.38
C GLY A 249 13.69 -9.41 12.53
N LEU A 250 13.19 -8.17 12.63
CA LEU A 250 14.00 -6.96 12.82
C LEU A 250 14.34 -6.78 14.30
N VAL A 251 15.19 -7.66 14.81
CA VAL A 251 15.41 -7.90 16.25
C VAL A 251 15.96 -6.69 17.03
N ASN A 252 16.63 -5.77 16.37
CA ASN A 252 17.21 -4.56 17.00
C ASN A 252 16.33 -3.31 16.82
N ALA A 253 15.25 -3.42 16.04
CA ALA A 253 14.40 -2.27 15.75
C ALA A 253 13.49 -1.93 16.94
N THR A 254 13.36 -0.63 17.19
CA THR A 254 12.21 -0.05 17.89
C THR A 254 11.35 0.70 16.88
N GLY A 255 10.23 1.31 17.30
CA GLY A 255 9.40 2.01 16.32
C GLY A 255 8.23 2.79 16.92
N SER A 256 7.58 3.53 16.06
CA SER A 256 6.37 4.30 16.33
C SER A 256 5.42 4.28 15.14
N ASP A 257 4.18 4.62 15.39
CA ASP A 257 3.15 4.73 14.36
C ASP A 257 2.86 6.21 14.09
N THR A 258 2.89 6.60 12.82
CA THR A 258 2.54 7.93 12.34
C THR A 258 1.27 7.86 11.50
N ARG A 259 0.25 8.62 11.86
CA ARG A 259 -1.03 8.65 11.17
C ARG A 259 -1.24 9.98 10.46
N GLY A 260 -1.68 9.94 9.22
CA GLY A 260 -1.88 11.15 8.41
C GLY A 260 -2.69 10.91 7.15
N PHE A 261 -3.45 9.83 7.06
CA PHE A 261 -4.20 9.44 5.85
C PHE A 261 -3.29 9.45 4.61
N CYS A 262 -3.73 10.05 3.50
CA CYS A 262 -2.96 10.16 2.26
C CYS A 262 -1.57 10.77 2.43
N ALA A 263 -1.39 11.67 3.40
CA ALA A 263 -0.11 12.30 3.70
C ALA A 263 0.76 11.48 4.67
N GLY A 264 0.24 10.41 5.27
CA GLY A 264 0.96 9.55 6.21
C GLY A 264 2.34 9.11 5.70
N PRO A 265 2.44 8.54 4.49
CA PRO A 265 3.73 8.12 3.93
C PRO A 265 4.74 9.27 3.78
N ALA A 266 4.29 10.45 3.35
CA ALA A 266 5.16 11.62 3.21
C ALA A 266 5.67 12.13 4.56
N HIS A 267 4.80 12.20 5.59
CA HIS A 267 5.19 12.54 6.95
C HIS A 267 6.19 11.53 7.51
N ALA A 268 5.91 10.25 7.40
CA ALA A 268 6.79 9.18 7.89
C ALA A 268 8.17 9.19 7.22
N ILE A 269 8.24 9.49 5.92
CA ILE A 269 9.52 9.63 5.20
C ILE A 269 10.30 10.85 5.70
N ILE A 270 9.64 11.98 5.94
CA ILE A 270 10.29 13.18 6.51
C ILE A 270 10.81 12.88 7.91
N GLU A 271 10.03 12.19 8.75
CA GLU A 271 10.44 11.77 10.09
C GLU A 271 11.65 10.84 10.03
N ALA A 272 11.61 9.80 9.19
CA ALA A 272 12.72 8.86 9.00
C ALA A 272 13.99 9.57 8.55
N ALA A 273 13.88 10.43 7.53
CA ALA A 273 15.02 11.18 7.02
C ALA A 273 15.59 12.17 8.06
N ALA A 274 14.73 12.77 8.91
CA ALA A 274 15.15 13.66 10.00
C ALA A 274 15.85 12.87 11.11
N LEU A 275 15.36 11.68 11.49
CA LEU A 275 15.98 10.81 12.49
C LEU A 275 17.38 10.37 12.05
N VAL A 276 17.54 10.01 10.76
CA VAL A 276 18.85 9.65 10.20
C VAL A 276 19.77 10.88 10.12
N LYS A 277 19.27 12.01 9.59
CA LYS A 277 20.06 13.27 9.48
C LYS A 277 20.54 13.77 10.84
N SER A 278 19.78 13.56 11.91
CA SER A 278 20.15 13.91 13.28
C SER A 278 21.23 13.00 13.88
N GLY A 279 21.45 11.83 13.30
CA GLY A 279 22.36 10.80 13.83
C GLY A 279 21.76 9.98 14.98
N ALA A 280 20.44 10.08 15.21
CA ALA A 280 19.77 9.26 16.22
C ALA A 280 19.72 7.78 15.82
N TYR A 281 19.52 7.51 14.55
CA TYR A 281 19.50 6.16 13.95
C TYR A 281 20.22 6.15 12.61
N LYS A 282 20.71 4.99 12.21
CA LYS A 282 21.43 4.80 10.93
C LYS A 282 20.52 4.31 9.82
N ASN A 283 19.65 3.35 10.14
CA ASN A 283 18.75 2.70 9.20
C ASN A 283 17.32 2.75 9.75
N VAL A 284 16.47 3.52 9.13
CA VAL A 284 15.06 3.68 9.48
C VAL A 284 14.20 3.15 8.35
N VAL A 285 13.24 2.30 8.66
CA VAL A 285 12.27 1.80 7.69
C VAL A 285 10.94 2.53 7.88
N VAL A 286 10.41 3.09 6.80
CA VAL A 286 9.01 3.52 6.72
C VAL A 286 8.22 2.41 6.05
N THR A 287 7.10 2.03 6.63
CA THR A 287 6.32 0.90 6.14
C THR A 287 4.83 1.10 6.35
N ALA A 288 4.01 0.44 5.55
CA ALA A 288 2.58 0.36 5.75
C ALA A 288 1.96 -0.85 5.06
N GLY A 289 0.91 -1.38 5.67
CA GLY A 289 -0.02 -2.33 5.06
C GLY A 289 -1.33 -1.66 4.66
N GLY A 290 -2.12 -2.36 3.87
CA GLY A 290 -3.42 -1.89 3.39
C GLY A 290 -4.58 -2.30 4.29
N SER A 291 -5.77 -1.80 3.98
CA SER A 291 -6.98 -1.91 4.77
C SER A 291 -8.11 -2.58 4.01
N THR A 292 -8.97 -3.30 4.74
CA THR A 292 -10.24 -3.82 4.22
C THR A 292 -11.20 -2.71 3.78
N ALA A 293 -11.07 -1.51 4.36
CA ALA A 293 -11.87 -0.34 3.98
C ALA A 293 -11.67 0.08 2.52
N LYS A 294 -10.55 -0.24 1.92
CA LYS A 294 -10.23 0.07 0.51
C LYS A 294 -10.68 -1.02 -0.46
N LEU A 295 -11.01 -2.21 0.03
CA LEU A 295 -11.46 -3.32 -0.81
C LEU A 295 -12.84 -3.01 -1.41
N GLY A 296 -12.88 -2.93 -2.75
CA GLY A 296 -14.10 -2.62 -3.49
C GLY A 296 -14.75 -1.29 -3.10
N MET A 297 -13.98 -0.31 -2.64
CA MET A 297 -14.51 1.00 -2.19
C MET A 297 -15.32 1.70 -3.29
N ASN A 298 -14.87 1.62 -4.53
CA ASN A 298 -15.58 2.11 -5.72
C ASN A 298 -16.34 1.01 -6.48
N GLY A 299 -16.50 -0.17 -5.89
CA GLY A 299 -17.09 -1.34 -6.52
C GLY A 299 -18.49 -1.12 -7.08
N LYS A 300 -19.33 -0.31 -6.40
CA LYS A 300 -20.68 0.02 -6.88
C LYS A 300 -20.66 0.70 -8.26
N ASP A 301 -19.76 1.66 -8.44
CA ASP A 301 -19.65 2.39 -9.71
C ASP A 301 -19.09 1.52 -10.82
N HIS A 302 -18.15 0.64 -10.50
CA HIS A 302 -17.60 -0.34 -11.43
C HIS A 302 -18.67 -1.34 -11.87
N VAL A 303 -19.36 -1.99 -10.95
CA VAL A 303 -20.45 -2.96 -11.23
C VAL A 303 -21.55 -2.32 -12.05
N LYS A 304 -22.01 -1.12 -11.68
CA LYS A 304 -23.03 -0.37 -12.42
C LYS A 304 -22.67 -0.12 -13.88
N LYS A 305 -21.37 -0.02 -14.18
CA LYS A 305 -20.84 0.22 -15.53
C LYS A 305 -20.40 -1.07 -16.24
N GLY A 306 -20.61 -2.22 -15.62
CA GLY A 306 -20.21 -3.51 -16.18
C GLY A 306 -18.69 -3.72 -16.20
N LEU A 307 -17.93 -3.02 -15.35
CA LEU A 307 -16.47 -3.04 -15.31
C LEU A 307 -15.96 -3.99 -14.21
N PRO A 308 -14.72 -4.48 -14.31
CA PRO A 308 -14.11 -5.26 -13.25
C PRO A 308 -13.85 -4.36 -12.02
N ILE A 309 -13.96 -4.94 -10.83
CA ILE A 309 -13.50 -4.32 -9.60
C ILE A 309 -11.99 -4.49 -9.54
N LEU A 310 -11.25 -3.39 -9.56
CA LEU A 310 -9.78 -3.39 -9.53
C LEU A 310 -9.22 -3.25 -8.11
N GLU A 311 -10.07 -2.87 -7.16
CA GLU A 311 -9.74 -2.77 -5.74
C GLU A 311 -9.97 -4.13 -5.03
N ASP A 312 -9.44 -5.19 -5.61
CA ASP A 312 -9.50 -6.59 -5.15
C ASP A 312 -8.15 -7.08 -4.62
N VAL A 313 -7.29 -6.14 -4.24
CA VAL A 313 -5.99 -6.39 -3.62
C VAL A 313 -5.80 -5.49 -2.40
N VAL A 314 -5.09 -6.00 -1.41
CA VAL A 314 -4.53 -5.23 -0.30
C VAL A 314 -3.08 -4.89 -0.66
N ALA A 315 -2.73 -3.61 -0.69
CA ALA A 315 -1.39 -3.18 -1.07
C ALA A 315 -0.59 -2.67 0.14
N GLY A 316 0.71 -2.94 0.14
CA GLY A 316 1.64 -2.46 1.16
C GLY A 316 2.95 -1.99 0.53
N PHE A 317 3.74 -1.27 1.30
CA PHE A 317 5.06 -0.82 0.89
C PHE A 317 6.03 -0.72 2.07
N SER A 318 7.33 -0.74 1.78
CA SER A 318 8.37 -0.35 2.73
C SER A 318 9.48 0.43 2.03
N VAL A 319 10.07 1.39 2.74
CA VAL A 319 11.17 2.25 2.26
C VAL A 319 12.30 2.24 3.27
N LEU A 320 13.50 1.90 2.85
CA LEU A 320 14.71 1.97 3.67
C LEU A 320 15.38 3.34 3.51
N VAL A 321 15.41 4.10 4.58
CA VAL A 321 16.08 5.39 4.71
C VAL A 321 17.33 5.21 5.55
N SER A 322 18.50 5.56 5.02
CA SER A 322 19.78 5.26 5.66
C SER A 322 20.73 6.47 5.69
N GLU A 323 21.81 6.35 6.47
CA GLU A 323 22.92 7.28 6.41
C GLU A 323 23.44 7.43 4.98
N ASN A 324 23.93 8.64 4.65
CA ASN A 324 24.44 8.94 3.34
C ASN A 324 25.68 8.11 3.00
N ASP A 325 25.58 7.29 1.98
CA ASP A 325 26.65 6.43 1.48
C ASP A 325 27.40 7.02 0.25
N GLY A 326 27.04 8.23 -0.16
CA GLY A 326 27.64 8.92 -1.32
C GLY A 326 27.23 8.33 -2.67
N VAL A 327 26.31 7.38 -2.71
CA VAL A 327 25.86 6.68 -3.93
C VAL A 327 24.36 6.85 -4.14
N ASN A 328 23.56 6.54 -3.12
CA ASN A 328 22.10 6.57 -3.19
C ASN A 328 21.55 8.00 -3.18
N PRO A 329 20.37 8.24 -3.80
CA PRO A 329 19.74 9.56 -3.83
C PRO A 329 19.41 10.09 -2.44
N GLU A 330 19.66 11.39 -2.24
CA GLU A 330 19.41 12.09 -0.98
C GLU A 330 17.97 12.61 -0.88
N PHE A 331 17.41 12.54 0.32
CA PHE A 331 16.23 13.33 0.68
C PHE A 331 16.64 14.75 1.05
N ASN A 332 16.19 15.73 0.27
CA ASN A 332 16.48 17.13 0.56
C ASN A 332 15.51 17.67 1.61
N LEU A 333 15.94 17.72 2.87
CA LEU A 333 15.14 18.24 3.99
C LEU A 333 15.30 19.77 4.20
N ASP A 334 16.12 20.45 3.42
CA ASP A 334 16.33 21.88 3.58
C ASP A 334 15.15 22.70 3.01
N TYR A 335 14.42 22.11 2.04
CA TYR A 335 13.30 22.73 1.34
C TYR A 335 12.07 21.82 1.33
N ILE A 336 11.37 21.74 2.47
CA ILE A 336 10.17 20.90 2.60
C ILE A 336 8.92 21.72 2.32
N GLY A 337 8.10 21.27 1.37
CA GLY A 337 6.77 21.83 1.13
C GLY A 337 5.85 21.63 2.34
N ARG A 338 5.08 22.66 2.71
CA ARG A 338 4.24 22.64 3.91
C ARG A 338 2.86 23.20 3.61
N HIS A 339 1.87 22.34 3.59
CA HIS A 339 0.48 22.75 3.58
C HIS A 339 0.06 23.15 5.00
N LYS A 340 0.21 24.44 5.34
CA LYS A 340 -0.02 24.96 6.69
C LYS A 340 -1.52 25.01 7.00
N VAL A 341 -1.86 24.92 8.29
CA VAL A 341 -3.22 25.22 8.77
C VAL A 341 -3.60 26.63 8.30
N GLY A 342 -4.76 26.76 7.68
CA GLY A 342 -5.22 28.03 7.12
C GLY A 342 -4.77 28.35 5.69
N THR A 343 -3.95 27.50 5.05
CA THR A 343 -3.58 27.68 3.63
C THR A 343 -4.79 27.55 2.70
N GLY A 344 -5.84 26.85 3.12
CA GLY A 344 -7.00 26.54 2.31
C GLY A 344 -6.85 25.23 1.52
N SER A 345 -7.98 24.73 1.01
CA SER A 345 -8.06 23.39 0.39
C SER A 345 -8.19 23.44 -1.15
N SER A 346 -8.05 24.61 -1.77
CA SER A 346 -8.08 24.66 -3.24
C SER A 346 -6.86 23.95 -3.82
N PRO A 347 -7.01 23.21 -4.95
CA PRO A 347 -5.87 22.55 -5.59
C PRO A 347 -4.70 23.49 -5.84
N GLN A 348 -4.96 24.72 -6.25
CA GLN A 348 -3.91 25.73 -6.44
C GLN A 348 -3.16 26.04 -5.14
N ALA A 349 -3.86 26.22 -4.01
CA ALA A 349 -3.23 26.52 -2.73
C ALA A 349 -2.38 25.34 -2.24
N VAL A 350 -2.89 24.12 -2.38
CA VAL A 350 -2.18 22.89 -2.00
C VAL A 350 -0.91 22.75 -2.84
N ILE A 351 -1.01 22.81 -4.17
CA ILE A 351 0.15 22.66 -5.07
C ILE A 351 1.14 23.81 -4.88
N SER A 352 0.70 25.04 -4.62
CA SER A 352 1.62 26.13 -4.31
C SER A 352 2.44 25.81 -3.05
N ALA A 353 1.78 25.42 -1.97
CA ALA A 353 2.43 25.13 -0.69
C ALA A 353 3.40 23.92 -0.76
N LEU A 354 3.07 22.91 -1.57
CA LEU A 354 3.83 21.67 -1.64
C LEU A 354 4.89 21.65 -2.75
N VAL A 355 4.71 22.43 -3.82
CA VAL A 355 5.59 22.41 -4.98
C VAL A 355 6.30 23.75 -5.19
N THR A 356 5.54 24.84 -5.47
CA THR A 356 6.20 26.09 -5.87
C THR A 356 6.90 26.82 -4.71
N ASP A 357 6.35 26.78 -3.51
CA ASP A 357 6.98 27.46 -2.35
C ASP A 357 8.34 26.84 -1.97
N PRO A 358 8.50 25.49 -1.87
CA PRO A 358 9.82 24.89 -1.63
C PRO A 358 10.80 25.08 -2.78
N LEU A 359 10.33 25.08 -4.05
CA LEU A 359 11.18 25.37 -5.21
C LEU A 359 11.69 26.82 -5.18
N ASP A 360 10.85 27.80 -4.80
CA ASP A 360 11.27 29.18 -4.62
C ASP A 360 12.36 29.31 -3.57
N GLN A 361 12.20 28.63 -2.43
CA GLN A 361 13.21 28.62 -1.38
C GLN A 361 14.52 28.00 -1.84
N ALA A 362 14.46 27.02 -2.72
CA ALA A 362 15.62 26.36 -3.32
C ALA A 362 16.23 27.15 -4.49
N GLY A 363 15.60 28.22 -4.98
CA GLY A 363 15.99 28.95 -6.18
C GLY A 363 15.81 28.14 -7.46
N LEU A 364 14.84 27.23 -7.48
CA LEU A 364 14.53 26.35 -8.59
C LEU A 364 13.18 26.69 -9.23
N LYS A 365 13.05 26.36 -10.51
CA LYS A 365 11.78 26.43 -11.26
C LYS A 365 11.13 25.05 -11.34
N ILE A 366 9.85 25.00 -11.72
CA ILE A 366 9.19 23.72 -11.97
C ILE A 366 9.88 22.90 -13.08
N THR A 367 10.48 23.58 -14.05
CA THR A 367 11.23 22.95 -15.16
C THR A 367 12.60 22.39 -14.76
N ASP A 368 13.08 22.68 -13.55
CA ASP A 368 14.31 22.10 -13.00
C ASP A 368 14.07 20.75 -12.28
N VAL A 369 12.82 20.32 -12.17
CA VAL A 369 12.42 19.01 -11.65
C VAL A 369 12.11 18.08 -12.81
N ASP A 370 12.83 16.97 -12.91
CA ASP A 370 12.68 16.03 -14.03
C ASP A 370 11.40 15.24 -13.97
N LYS A 371 10.98 14.82 -12.73
CA LYS A 371 9.76 14.04 -12.51
C LYS A 371 9.01 14.50 -11.28
N PHE A 372 7.71 14.70 -11.46
CA PHE A 372 6.75 14.88 -10.37
C PHE A 372 5.97 13.60 -10.16
N ALA A 373 5.87 13.15 -8.92
CA ALA A 373 5.05 12.04 -8.50
C ALA A 373 4.06 12.51 -7.44
N ALA A 374 2.92 13.00 -7.90
CA ALA A 374 1.84 13.42 -7.04
C ALA A 374 1.08 12.20 -6.48
N GLU A 375 -0.20 12.31 -6.26
CA GLU A 375 -1.03 11.18 -5.85
C GLU A 375 -1.25 10.24 -7.05
N MET A 376 -0.55 9.11 -7.08
CA MET A 376 -0.39 8.23 -8.24
C MET A 376 -1.56 7.25 -8.41
N GLN A 377 -2.78 7.69 -8.17
CA GLN A 377 -3.98 6.88 -8.33
C GLN A 377 -4.17 6.40 -9.77
N ASN A 378 -4.56 5.13 -9.91
CA ASN A 378 -4.81 4.52 -11.20
C ASN A 378 -6.11 5.07 -11.82
N PRO A 379 -6.08 5.67 -13.01
CA PRO A 379 -7.27 6.21 -13.68
C PRO A 379 -8.31 5.15 -14.03
N ASP A 380 -7.94 3.88 -14.21
CA ASP A 380 -8.90 2.78 -14.40
C ASP A 380 -9.77 2.56 -13.15
N VAL A 381 -9.27 2.90 -11.95
CA VAL A 381 -10.04 2.87 -10.70
C VAL A 381 -10.87 4.14 -10.53
N THR A 382 -10.26 5.30 -10.77
CA THR A 382 -10.83 6.60 -10.37
C THR A 382 -11.79 7.20 -11.40
N LYS A 383 -11.56 7.02 -12.70
CA LYS A 383 -12.45 7.53 -13.76
C LYS A 383 -13.87 6.92 -13.68
N PRO A 384 -14.05 5.61 -13.49
CA PRO A 384 -15.36 5.03 -13.28
C PRO A 384 -16.08 5.58 -12.04
N ALA A 385 -15.35 5.88 -10.98
CA ALA A 385 -15.88 6.45 -9.74
C ALA A 385 -16.18 7.97 -9.82
N GLY A 386 -15.85 8.63 -10.94
CA GLY A 386 -16.12 10.06 -11.15
C GLY A 386 -15.02 11.00 -10.65
N ALA A 387 -13.90 10.49 -10.15
CA ALA A 387 -12.77 11.32 -9.70
C ALA A 387 -11.85 11.77 -10.85
N GLY A 388 -11.99 11.20 -12.05
CA GLY A 388 -11.18 11.54 -13.21
C GLY A 388 -9.78 10.94 -13.16
N ASP A 389 -8.84 11.57 -13.84
CA ASP A 389 -7.41 11.23 -13.84
C ASP A 389 -6.69 12.12 -12.82
N VAL A 390 -6.50 11.61 -11.61
CA VAL A 390 -5.99 12.40 -10.49
C VAL A 390 -4.53 12.84 -10.72
N PRO A 391 -3.60 11.96 -11.13
CA PRO A 391 -2.23 12.37 -11.44
C PRO A 391 -2.18 13.44 -12.54
N GLU A 392 -2.86 13.22 -13.65
CA GLU A 392 -2.87 14.17 -14.77
C GLU A 392 -3.40 15.55 -14.33
N ALA A 393 -4.48 15.59 -13.52
CA ALA A 393 -5.03 16.83 -13.00
C ALA A 393 -4.02 17.59 -12.12
N ASN A 394 -3.28 16.88 -11.29
CA ASN A 394 -2.23 17.47 -10.45
C ASN A 394 -1.08 18.03 -11.31
N PHE A 395 -0.60 17.31 -12.31
CA PHE A 395 0.48 17.78 -13.19
C PHE A 395 0.04 18.98 -14.03
N LYS A 396 -1.20 18.99 -14.53
CA LYS A 396 -1.76 20.17 -15.21
C LYS A 396 -1.82 21.40 -14.30
N MET A 397 -2.12 21.21 -13.00
CA MET A 397 -2.12 22.30 -12.03
C MET A 397 -0.71 22.83 -11.77
N ILE A 398 0.30 21.95 -11.65
CA ILE A 398 1.72 22.34 -11.54
C ILE A 398 2.13 23.15 -12.76
N ALA A 399 1.82 22.67 -13.98
CA ALA A 399 2.12 23.38 -15.22
C ALA A 399 1.42 24.76 -15.29
N ALA A 400 0.13 24.84 -14.89
CA ALA A 400 -0.59 26.10 -14.87
C ALA A 400 0.01 27.13 -13.90
N LEU A 401 0.52 26.68 -12.76
CA LEU A 401 1.29 27.54 -11.85
C LEU A 401 2.61 27.99 -12.46
N GLY A 402 3.30 27.13 -13.21
CA GLY A 402 4.49 27.49 -13.97
C GLY A 402 4.22 28.57 -15.01
N VAL A 403 3.11 28.46 -15.73
CA VAL A 403 2.68 29.53 -16.68
C VAL A 403 2.42 30.85 -15.96
N LYS A 404 1.68 30.82 -14.85
CA LYS A 404 1.40 32.02 -14.03
C LYS A 404 2.70 32.69 -13.52
N ARG A 405 3.75 31.93 -13.30
CA ARG A 405 5.06 32.36 -12.80
C ARG A 405 6.02 32.77 -13.94
N GLY A 406 5.64 32.57 -15.19
CA GLY A 406 6.51 32.83 -16.34
C GLY A 406 7.65 31.81 -16.50
N GLU A 407 7.53 30.63 -15.94
CA GLU A 407 8.50 29.53 -16.03
C GLU A 407 8.18 28.57 -17.19
N LEU A 408 6.95 28.62 -17.72
CA LEU A 408 6.46 27.77 -18.79
C LEU A 408 5.55 28.59 -19.72
N ASP A 409 5.59 28.33 -21.03
CA ASP A 409 4.62 28.85 -21.97
C ASP A 409 3.28 28.08 -21.85
N ARG A 410 2.16 28.78 -22.05
CA ARG A 410 0.84 28.15 -22.00
C ARG A 410 0.68 27.02 -23.03
N ASN A 411 1.31 27.14 -24.18
CA ASN A 411 1.25 26.13 -25.22
C ASN A 411 2.03 24.86 -24.90
N ASP A 412 2.92 24.92 -23.92
CA ASP A 412 3.78 23.80 -23.52
C ASP A 412 3.20 22.98 -22.34
N ILE A 413 2.00 23.31 -21.83
CA ILE A 413 1.37 22.59 -20.70
C ILE A 413 1.29 21.09 -20.98
N THR A 414 0.78 20.68 -22.15
CA THR A 414 0.64 19.26 -22.50
C THR A 414 1.99 18.57 -22.54
N LYS A 415 2.96 19.18 -23.22
CA LYS A 415 4.32 18.66 -23.28
C LYS A 415 4.97 18.53 -21.91
N PHE A 416 4.78 19.52 -21.03
CA PHE A 416 5.26 19.47 -19.65
C PHE A 416 4.66 18.27 -18.88
N VAL A 417 3.36 18.04 -19.00
CA VAL A 417 2.68 16.91 -18.33
C VAL A 417 3.23 15.58 -18.84
N GLU A 418 3.49 15.46 -20.15
CA GLU A 418 4.07 14.25 -20.75
C GLU A 418 5.54 14.01 -20.32
N GLU A 419 6.35 15.07 -20.25
CA GLU A 419 7.78 14.96 -19.94
C GLU A 419 8.06 14.84 -18.45
N HIS A 420 7.33 15.59 -17.59
CA HIS A 420 7.59 15.71 -16.16
C HIS A 420 6.59 14.94 -15.28
N GLY A 421 5.43 14.55 -15.81
CA GLY A 421 4.44 13.71 -15.15
C GLY A 421 4.57 12.24 -15.55
N MET A 422 3.60 11.45 -15.11
CA MET A 422 3.44 10.04 -15.49
C MET A 422 2.02 9.56 -15.17
N PRO A 423 1.48 8.56 -15.89
CA PRO A 423 0.22 7.92 -15.52
C PRO A 423 0.29 7.30 -14.13
N GLY A 424 -0.81 7.25 -13.39
CA GLY A 424 -0.87 6.59 -12.09
C GLY A 424 -1.07 5.08 -12.20
N TRP A 425 -0.49 4.31 -11.29
CA TRP A 425 -0.60 2.85 -11.24
C TRP A 425 -0.85 2.29 -9.84
N ALA A 426 -1.19 3.13 -8.88
CA ALA A 426 -1.49 2.65 -7.53
C ALA A 426 -2.65 1.65 -7.56
N PRO A 427 -2.53 0.48 -6.90
CA PRO A 427 -3.48 -0.62 -7.07
C PRO A 427 -4.85 -0.38 -6.43
N THR A 428 -4.97 0.61 -5.55
CA THR A 428 -6.23 1.00 -4.92
C THR A 428 -6.40 2.52 -4.93
N GLN A 429 -7.62 2.99 -4.83
CA GLN A 429 -7.91 4.38 -4.48
C GLN A 429 -7.72 4.53 -2.97
N GLY A 430 -6.51 4.52 -2.52
CA GLY A 430 -6.17 4.60 -1.12
C GLY A 430 -4.97 5.50 -0.92
N HIS A 431 -4.73 5.79 0.33
CA HIS A 431 -3.71 6.72 0.74
C HIS A 431 -2.33 6.09 0.68
N ILE A 432 -2.25 4.84 1.15
CA ILE A 432 -0.98 4.15 1.37
C ILE A 432 -0.25 3.89 0.05
N PRO A 433 -0.83 3.20 -0.94
CA PRO A 433 -0.11 2.87 -2.15
C PRO A 433 0.01 4.03 -3.15
N SER A 434 -0.82 5.08 -3.03
CA SER A 434 -0.83 6.19 -4.01
C SER A 434 0.23 7.26 -3.75
N GLY A 435 0.75 7.36 -2.53
CA GLY A 435 1.68 8.42 -2.13
C GLY A 435 3.16 8.14 -2.46
N VAL A 436 3.56 6.89 -2.66
CA VAL A 436 4.99 6.50 -2.71
C VAL A 436 5.38 5.52 -3.82
N PRO A 437 4.55 5.18 -4.81
CA PRO A 437 4.88 4.09 -5.74
C PRO A 437 6.05 4.42 -6.68
N TYR A 438 6.38 5.70 -6.86
CA TYR A 438 7.48 6.12 -7.72
C TYR A 438 8.85 6.10 -7.03
N LEU A 439 8.94 6.04 -5.70
CA LEU A 439 10.22 6.15 -4.98
C LEU A 439 11.26 5.11 -5.41
N GLY A 440 10.84 3.87 -5.66
CA GLY A 440 11.74 2.83 -6.15
C GLY A 440 12.29 3.13 -7.54
N PHE A 441 11.43 3.58 -8.45
CA PHE A 441 11.83 3.98 -9.80
C PHE A 441 12.65 5.27 -9.78
N ALA A 442 12.27 6.28 -8.98
CA ALA A 442 13.05 7.50 -8.84
C ALA A 442 14.49 7.20 -8.40
N ARG A 443 14.65 6.26 -7.43
CA ARG A 443 15.99 5.82 -7.02
C ARG A 443 16.77 5.21 -8.18
N GLU A 444 16.16 4.31 -8.94
CA GLU A 444 16.81 3.67 -10.08
C GLU A 444 17.19 4.67 -11.18
N ASP A 445 16.28 5.56 -11.53
CA ASP A 445 16.47 6.55 -12.58
C ASP A 445 17.55 7.59 -12.21
N ILE A 446 17.61 7.99 -10.92
CA ILE A 446 18.67 8.89 -10.42
C ILE A 446 20.02 8.17 -10.43
N LEU A 447 20.09 6.90 -10.02
CA LEU A 447 21.33 6.11 -10.08
C LEU A 447 21.81 5.86 -11.51
N ALA A 448 20.88 5.72 -12.45
CA ALA A 448 21.18 5.60 -13.89
C ALA A 448 21.55 6.95 -14.53
N GLY A 449 21.35 8.08 -13.85
CA GLY A 449 21.60 9.41 -14.37
C GLY A 449 20.56 9.91 -15.39
N THR A 450 19.42 9.24 -15.53
CA THR A 450 18.31 9.63 -16.41
C THR A 450 17.40 10.68 -15.78
N VAL A 451 17.35 10.71 -14.46
CA VAL A 451 16.67 11.71 -13.62
C VAL A 451 17.69 12.31 -12.67
N LYS A 452 17.63 13.61 -12.46
CA LYS A 452 18.46 14.32 -11.50
C LYS A 452 17.68 14.70 -10.25
N ARG A 453 16.41 15.08 -10.43
CA ARG A 453 15.49 15.47 -9.35
C ARG A 453 14.11 14.89 -9.58
N ALA A 454 13.57 14.26 -8.56
CA ALA A 454 12.17 13.89 -8.46
C ALA A 454 11.52 14.60 -7.27
N MET A 455 10.23 14.91 -7.38
CA MET A 455 9.49 15.62 -6.36
C MET A 455 8.11 15.01 -6.16
#